data_cf8b620a273aaea7d5eb04cc5e8be145
#
_entry.id   cf8b620a273aaea7d5eb04cc5e8be145
#
_cell.length_a   1.000
_cell.length_b   1.000
_cell.length_c   1.000
_cell.angle_alpha   90.00
_cell.angle_beta   90.00
_cell.angle_gamma   90.00
#
_symmetry.space_group_name_H-M   'P 1'
#
loop_
_entity.id
_entity.type
_entity.pdbx_description
1 polymer ?
#
loop_
_entity_poly.entity_id
_entity_poly.type
_entity_poly.pdbx_seq_one_letter_code
_entity_poly.pdbx_strand_id
1 'polypeptide(L)'
;MKHGHWLSNPYRTIGLLFTLGATMTANAGILGGNTMTWKEEVLLHDGQIIVAERFYNLGGRPTLDSRERAARDETVTFSLPGSKQKITWKTDFRDTEPEPNSLNLLLFDVVRGVPYIATYPAGCIAYNKWKRPNPTYILFKYESAEWKQIPLTEFPVELNKTNVIVGRPPSDLLKPFFKVADVHERNYYLQPEYKTILREPLPKERIERMCEERVLYKGSWILPNDPIARKFIDQQQKQ
;
A
#
# COMPACT_ATOMS: atom_id res chain seq x y z
N MET A 1 58.27 -43.03 50.47
CA MET A 1 59.30 -42.03 50.10
C MET A 1 58.80 -41.27 48.86
N LYS A 2 58.74 -39.91 48.95
CA LYS A 2 58.67 -38.89 47.90
C LYS A 2 57.38 -38.87 47.00
N HIS A 3 56.44 -38.08 47.33
CA HIS A 3 56.07 -36.70 46.92
C HIS A 3 56.21 -36.39 45.44
N GLY A 4 55.05 -36.02 44.80
CA GLY A 4 54.98 -35.34 43.53
C GLY A 4 53.60 -34.68 43.34
N HIS A 5 53.45 -33.46 43.82
CA HIS A 5 52.34 -32.58 43.54
C HIS A 5 52.36 -32.18 42.07
N TRP A 6 51.20 -32.26 41.43
CA TRP A 6 50.97 -31.56 40.18
C TRP A 6 49.67 -30.69 40.26
N LEU A 7 49.87 -29.40 40.26
CA LEU A 7 48.89 -28.36 40.24
C LEU A 7 48.28 -28.26 38.81
N SER A 8 47.00 -28.54 38.70
CA SER A 8 46.27 -28.26 37.46
C SER A 8 45.66 -26.85 37.53
N ASN A 9 46.11 -25.95 36.65
CA ASN A 9 45.55 -24.64 36.42
C ASN A 9 44.29 -24.76 35.62
N PRO A 10 43.13 -24.21 36.07
CA PRO A 10 41.97 -24.07 35.23
C PRO A 10 42.04 -22.72 34.51
N TYR A 11 42.36 -22.74 33.24
CA TYR A 11 42.15 -21.59 32.38
C TYR A 11 40.67 -21.38 32.21
N ARG A 12 40.12 -20.33 32.85
CA ARG A 12 38.80 -19.76 32.56
C ARG A 12 38.84 -19.06 31.22
N THR A 13 38.29 -19.68 30.20
CA THR A 13 38.02 -19.05 28.93
C THR A 13 36.78 -18.17 29.10
N ILE A 14 36.99 -16.87 29.24
CA ILE A 14 35.95 -15.87 29.18
C ILE A 14 35.54 -15.76 27.70
N GLY A 15 34.43 -16.39 27.33
CA GLY A 15 33.81 -16.21 26.04
C GLY A 15 33.20 -14.82 25.96
N LEU A 16 33.84 -13.92 25.22
CA LEU A 16 33.27 -12.62 24.87
C LEU A 16 32.16 -12.84 23.83
N LEU A 17 30.91 -12.83 24.28
CA LEU A 17 29.74 -12.75 23.40
C LEU A 17 29.70 -11.35 22.80
N PHE A 18 30.22 -11.22 21.59
CA PHE A 18 29.90 -10.06 20.73
C PHE A 18 28.47 -10.16 20.27
N THR A 19 27.55 -9.50 20.96
CA THR A 19 26.22 -9.17 20.40
C THR A 19 26.46 -8.09 19.34
N LEU A 20 26.54 -8.50 18.09
CA LEU A 20 26.40 -7.61 16.95
C LEU A 20 24.94 -7.07 16.97
N GLY A 21 24.74 -6.02 17.73
CA GLY A 21 23.55 -5.18 17.62
C GLY A 21 23.60 -4.49 16.26
N ALA A 22 22.89 -5.05 15.28
CA ALA A 22 22.60 -4.34 14.07
C ALA A 22 21.68 -3.16 14.43
N THR A 23 22.27 -2.01 14.70
CA THR A 23 21.54 -0.74 14.76
C THR A 23 21.07 -0.42 13.35
N MET A 24 19.87 -0.89 13.00
CA MET A 24 19.16 -0.37 11.86
C MET A 24 18.78 1.08 12.20
N THR A 25 19.60 2.02 11.77
CA THR A 25 19.21 3.42 11.73
C THR A 25 18.06 3.54 10.74
N ALA A 26 16.82 3.51 11.27
CA ALA A 26 15.66 3.94 10.54
C ALA A 26 15.81 5.46 10.31
N ASN A 27 16.39 5.84 9.19
CA ASN A 27 16.28 7.21 8.71
C ASN A 27 14.82 7.45 8.32
N ALA A 28 13.99 7.78 9.30
CA ALA A 28 12.75 8.48 9.03
C ALA A 28 13.13 9.82 8.45
N GLY A 29 13.02 9.97 7.13
CA GLY A 29 13.28 11.22 6.42
C GLY A 29 12.27 12.28 6.85
N ILE A 30 12.56 12.93 7.97
CA ILE A 30 11.82 14.08 8.45
C ILE A 30 12.40 15.30 7.74
N LEU A 31 11.52 16.02 7.03
CA LEU A 31 11.71 17.34 6.45
C LEU A 31 12.48 17.41 5.11
N GLY A 32 11.71 17.50 4.02
CA GLY A 32 12.19 17.97 2.72
C GLY A 32 12.66 16.88 1.75
N GLY A 33 12.62 15.61 2.13
CA GLY A 33 12.93 14.50 1.26
C GLY A 33 11.84 14.25 0.19
N ASN A 34 12.25 13.68 -0.92
CA ASN A 34 11.33 13.25 -1.99
C ASN A 34 10.75 11.85 -1.73
N THR A 35 10.89 11.32 -0.52
CA THR A 35 10.44 9.97 -0.16
C THR A 35 9.83 9.94 1.24
N MET A 36 8.94 8.97 1.45
CA MET A 36 8.39 8.62 2.75
C MET A 36 8.43 7.11 2.91
N THR A 37 8.83 6.62 4.08
CA THR A 37 8.88 5.18 4.35
C THR A 37 8.47 4.86 5.78
N TRP A 38 7.82 3.71 5.95
CA TRP A 38 7.52 3.12 7.25
C TRP A 38 7.40 1.61 7.13
N LYS A 39 7.32 0.94 8.27
CA LYS A 39 6.93 -0.45 8.37
C LYS A 39 5.63 -0.56 9.14
N GLU A 40 4.80 -1.54 8.81
CA GLU A 40 3.57 -1.82 9.54
C GLU A 40 3.37 -3.31 9.74
N GLU A 41 2.82 -3.67 10.90
CA GLU A 41 2.34 -5.02 11.16
C GLU A 41 1.04 -5.23 10.39
N VAL A 42 0.97 -6.35 9.67
CA VAL A 42 -0.19 -6.79 8.93
C VAL A 42 -0.71 -8.06 9.60
N LEU A 43 -1.88 -7.97 10.21
CA LEU A 43 -2.59 -9.11 10.78
C LEU A 43 -3.31 -9.86 9.67
N LEU A 44 -2.86 -11.08 9.37
CA LEU A 44 -3.46 -11.94 8.36
C LEU A 44 -4.76 -12.58 8.87
N HIS A 45 -5.58 -13.09 7.94
CA HIS A 45 -6.88 -13.72 8.26
C HIS A 45 -6.76 -14.93 9.22
N ASP A 46 -5.62 -15.62 9.23
CA ASP A 46 -5.33 -16.78 10.07
C ASP A 46 -4.71 -16.43 11.43
N GLY A 47 -4.58 -15.12 11.74
CA GLY A 47 -4.02 -14.61 12.99
C GLY A 47 -2.50 -14.46 13.00
N GLN A 48 -1.80 -14.84 11.93
CA GLN A 48 -0.37 -14.55 11.80
C GLN A 48 -0.13 -13.05 11.59
N ILE A 49 1.00 -12.56 12.08
CA ILE A 49 1.43 -11.18 11.87
C ILE A 49 2.70 -11.20 11.03
N ILE A 50 2.69 -10.45 9.94
CA ILE A 50 3.89 -10.17 9.15
C ILE A 50 4.18 -8.69 9.14
N VAL A 51 5.36 -8.31 8.65
CA VAL A 51 5.75 -6.90 8.50
C VAL A 51 5.79 -6.54 7.04
N ALA A 52 5.03 -5.52 6.66
CA ALA A 52 5.10 -4.87 5.36
C ALA A 52 5.94 -3.59 5.47
N GLU A 53 6.78 -3.35 4.49
CA GLU A 53 7.54 -2.11 4.30
C GLU A 53 6.86 -1.29 3.20
N ARG A 54 6.50 -0.06 3.53
CA ARG A 54 5.85 0.90 2.65
C ARG A 54 6.85 1.96 2.25
N PHE A 55 6.94 2.24 0.96
CA PHE A 55 7.82 3.26 0.41
C PHE A 55 7.05 4.11 -0.61
N TYR A 56 7.11 5.42 -0.46
CA TYR A 56 6.53 6.39 -1.38
C TYR A 56 7.59 7.28 -1.97
N ASN A 57 7.59 7.45 -3.28
CA ASN A 57 8.20 8.59 -3.93
C ASN A 57 7.22 9.75 -3.92
N LEU A 58 7.71 10.92 -3.51
CA LEU A 58 6.95 12.14 -3.45
C LEU A 58 7.41 13.08 -4.56
N GLY A 59 6.50 13.90 -5.07
CA GLY A 59 6.83 14.80 -6.16
C GLY A 59 6.00 16.07 -6.20
N GLY A 60 6.30 16.93 -7.17
CA GLY A 60 5.64 18.20 -7.30
C GLY A 60 6.03 19.22 -6.24
N ARG A 61 5.40 20.40 -6.31
CA ARG A 61 5.50 21.43 -5.27
C ARG A 61 4.40 21.20 -4.24
N PRO A 62 4.64 21.47 -2.94
CA PRO A 62 3.56 21.52 -1.97
C PRO A 62 2.47 22.49 -2.45
N THR A 63 1.20 22.13 -2.21
CA THR A 63 0.08 23.04 -2.49
C THR A 63 -0.05 24.07 -1.37
N LEU A 64 -0.78 25.16 -1.62
CA LEU A 64 -1.04 26.19 -0.61
C LEU A 64 -1.83 25.61 0.58
N ASP A 65 -2.70 24.61 0.31
CA ASP A 65 -3.55 23.97 1.31
C ASP A 65 -2.88 22.78 2.00
N SER A 66 -1.77 22.28 1.44
CA SER A 66 -1.04 21.16 2.00
C SER A 66 0.46 21.39 1.90
N ARG A 67 1.13 21.35 3.05
CA ARG A 67 2.61 21.38 3.09
C ARG A 67 3.23 20.08 2.57
N GLU A 68 2.41 19.10 2.26
CA GLU A 68 2.85 17.78 1.80
C GLU A 68 2.93 17.72 0.28
N ARG A 69 3.97 17.05 -0.21
CA ARG A 69 4.10 16.76 -1.64
C ARG A 69 3.18 15.61 -2.02
N ALA A 70 2.66 15.62 -3.24
CA ALA A 70 1.86 14.53 -3.78
C ALA A 70 2.68 13.23 -3.88
N ALA A 71 2.04 12.09 -3.65
CA ALA A 71 2.63 10.80 -3.96
C ALA A 71 2.75 10.64 -5.49
N ARG A 72 3.90 10.15 -5.95
CA ARG A 72 4.13 9.75 -7.35
C ARG A 72 3.92 8.27 -7.55
N ASP A 73 4.45 7.49 -6.65
CA ASP A 73 4.30 6.04 -6.66
C ASP A 73 4.42 5.49 -5.23
N GLU A 74 3.97 4.27 -5.07
CA GLU A 74 4.09 3.49 -3.86
C GLU A 74 4.65 2.12 -4.17
N THR A 75 5.52 1.64 -3.28
CA THR A 75 6.03 0.27 -3.27
C THR A 75 5.74 -0.36 -1.92
N VAL A 76 5.14 -1.54 -1.93
CA VAL A 76 4.87 -2.36 -0.75
C VAL A 76 5.70 -3.62 -0.85
N THR A 77 6.55 -3.89 0.14
CA THR A 77 7.43 -5.07 0.18
C THR A 77 7.19 -5.86 1.45
N PHE A 78 7.03 -7.16 1.32
CA PHE A 78 6.82 -8.08 2.44
C PHE A 78 7.48 -9.44 2.16
N SER A 79 7.57 -10.28 3.18
CA SER A 79 7.99 -11.68 3.04
C SER A 79 6.83 -12.61 3.38
N LEU A 80 6.73 -13.71 2.66
CA LEU A 80 5.74 -14.75 2.97
C LEU A 80 6.02 -15.37 4.36
N PRO A 81 4.96 -15.77 5.10
CA PRO A 81 5.12 -16.51 6.34
C PRO A 81 6.06 -17.70 6.17
N GLY A 82 7.04 -17.83 7.05
CA GLY A 82 8.02 -18.91 7.02
C GLY A 82 9.04 -18.88 5.86
N SER A 83 9.06 -17.83 5.04
CA SER A 83 9.94 -17.66 3.89
C SER A 83 10.76 -16.38 3.99
N LYS A 84 11.97 -16.40 3.41
CA LYS A 84 12.80 -15.20 3.19
C LYS A 84 12.51 -14.53 1.82
N GLN A 85 11.66 -15.13 1.02
CA GLN A 85 11.28 -14.58 -0.28
C GLN A 85 10.55 -13.27 -0.11
N LYS A 86 11.09 -12.22 -0.70
CA LYS A 86 10.44 -10.90 -0.74
C LYS A 86 9.53 -10.81 -1.96
N ILE A 87 8.34 -10.32 -1.73
CA ILE A 87 7.35 -10.00 -2.76
C ILE A 87 7.12 -8.50 -2.73
N THR A 88 6.99 -7.90 -3.89
CA THR A 88 6.76 -6.46 -4.04
C THR A 88 5.52 -6.21 -4.88
N TRP A 89 4.68 -5.27 -4.43
CA TRP A 89 3.60 -4.69 -5.20
C TRP A 89 3.87 -3.20 -5.39
N LYS A 90 3.49 -2.66 -6.56
CA LYS A 90 3.71 -1.25 -6.90
C LYS A 90 2.47 -0.63 -7.51
N THR A 91 2.26 0.64 -7.20
CA THR A 91 1.26 1.50 -7.84
C THR A 91 1.90 2.84 -8.21
N ASP A 92 1.38 3.46 -9.25
CA ASP A 92 1.81 4.77 -9.75
C ASP A 92 0.61 5.72 -9.69
N PHE A 93 0.77 6.88 -9.09
CA PHE A 93 -0.29 7.89 -8.94
C PHE A 93 -0.24 8.96 -10.03
N ARG A 94 0.55 8.77 -11.06
CA ARG A 94 0.59 9.67 -12.21
C ARG A 94 -0.59 9.40 -13.14
N ASP A 95 -1.25 10.47 -13.58
CA ASP A 95 -2.34 10.41 -14.55
C ASP A 95 -1.84 10.29 -15.99
N THR A 96 -0.85 9.43 -16.22
CA THR A 96 -0.33 9.16 -17.56
C THR A 96 -1.10 8.03 -18.24
N GLU A 97 -1.50 8.26 -19.49
CA GLU A 97 -1.99 7.20 -20.37
C GLU A 97 -0.82 6.27 -20.79
N PRO A 98 -1.08 5.03 -21.21
CA PRO A 98 -2.42 4.46 -21.47
C PRO A 98 -2.99 3.62 -20.32
N GLU A 99 -2.17 3.20 -19.35
CA GLU A 99 -2.59 2.17 -18.39
C GLU A 99 -3.19 2.76 -17.12
N PRO A 100 -4.37 2.27 -16.69
CA PRO A 100 -4.92 2.67 -15.42
C PRO A 100 -4.03 2.14 -14.28
N ASN A 101 -3.64 3.06 -13.41
CA ASN A 101 -2.95 2.79 -12.17
C ASN A 101 -3.58 3.67 -11.08
N SER A 102 -2.84 4.18 -10.14
CA SER A 102 -3.36 5.02 -9.06
C SER A 102 -4.33 4.25 -8.17
N LEU A 103 -3.81 3.21 -7.53
CA LEU A 103 -4.55 2.34 -6.61
C LEU A 103 -4.07 2.55 -5.18
N ASN A 104 -5.00 2.70 -4.24
CA ASN A 104 -4.72 2.64 -2.81
C ASN A 104 -4.88 1.22 -2.30
N LEU A 105 -3.91 0.74 -1.53
CA LEU A 105 -3.96 -0.55 -0.88
C LEU A 105 -4.98 -0.55 0.26
N LEU A 106 -5.84 -1.58 0.32
CA LEU A 106 -6.81 -1.82 1.40
C LEU A 106 -6.43 -3.03 2.25
N LEU A 107 -6.05 -4.09 1.57
CA LEU A 107 -5.78 -5.37 2.21
C LEU A 107 -4.66 -6.07 1.48
N PHE A 108 -3.81 -6.68 2.27
CA PHE A 108 -2.84 -7.66 1.82
C PHE A 108 -2.95 -8.90 2.71
N ASP A 109 -3.01 -10.09 2.11
CA ASP A 109 -3.11 -11.33 2.87
C ASP A 109 -2.52 -12.51 2.09
N VAL A 110 -2.34 -13.66 2.77
CA VAL A 110 -1.78 -14.87 2.20
C VAL A 110 -2.68 -16.05 2.51
N VAL A 111 -3.32 -16.62 1.51
CA VAL A 111 -4.16 -17.80 1.65
C VAL A 111 -3.49 -19.01 1.03
N ARG A 112 -3.21 -20.05 1.83
CA ARG A 112 -2.54 -21.27 1.38
C ARG A 112 -1.23 -21.01 0.63
N GLY A 113 -0.44 -20.04 1.12
CA GLY A 113 0.84 -19.66 0.52
C GLY A 113 0.74 -18.76 -0.71
N VAL A 114 -0.45 -18.36 -1.13
CA VAL A 114 -0.70 -17.46 -2.26
C VAL A 114 -1.05 -16.07 -1.74
N PRO A 115 -0.30 -15.02 -2.11
CA PRO A 115 -0.62 -13.65 -1.75
C PRO A 115 -1.79 -13.09 -2.55
N TYR A 116 -2.63 -12.31 -1.88
CA TYR A 116 -3.74 -11.54 -2.45
C TYR A 116 -3.67 -10.09 -2.01
N ILE A 117 -4.11 -9.20 -2.88
CA ILE A 117 -4.21 -7.77 -2.60
C ILE A 117 -5.61 -7.29 -3.01
N ALA A 118 -6.24 -6.51 -2.13
CA ALA A 118 -7.38 -5.70 -2.47
C ALA A 118 -6.98 -4.22 -2.46
N THR A 119 -7.38 -3.51 -3.51
CA THR A 119 -7.13 -2.08 -3.71
C THR A 119 -8.41 -1.37 -4.13
N TYR A 120 -8.36 -0.04 -4.11
CA TYR A 120 -9.39 0.79 -4.73
C TYR A 120 -8.75 1.96 -5.49
N PRO A 121 -9.41 2.48 -6.54
CA PRO A 121 -8.90 3.61 -7.30
C PRO A 121 -8.71 4.87 -6.46
N ALA A 122 -7.54 5.51 -6.57
CA ALA A 122 -7.12 6.65 -5.73
C ALA A 122 -7.71 7.99 -6.18
N GLY A 123 -8.94 8.02 -6.68
CA GLY A 123 -9.65 9.23 -7.10
C GLY A 123 -10.53 9.02 -8.30
N CYS A 124 -11.27 10.06 -8.69
CA CYS A 124 -12.30 9.95 -9.73
C CYS A 124 -11.74 9.58 -11.10
N ILE A 125 -10.61 10.14 -11.51
CA ILE A 125 -10.02 9.82 -12.81
C ILE A 125 -9.57 8.36 -12.81
N ALA A 126 -8.85 7.92 -11.79
CA ALA A 126 -8.48 6.52 -11.63
C ALA A 126 -9.70 5.60 -11.65
N TYR A 127 -10.77 5.94 -10.93
CA TYR A 127 -12.01 5.16 -10.91
C TYR A 127 -12.64 5.00 -12.30
N ASN A 128 -12.66 6.07 -13.11
CA ASN A 128 -13.16 6.01 -14.47
C ASN A 128 -12.21 5.23 -15.40
N LYS A 129 -10.89 5.36 -15.25
CA LYS A 129 -9.88 4.55 -15.97
C LYS A 129 -10.06 3.06 -15.71
N TRP A 130 -10.33 2.68 -14.46
CA TRP A 130 -10.64 1.31 -14.06
C TRP A 130 -12.06 0.87 -14.40
N LYS A 131 -12.77 1.61 -15.29
CA LYS A 131 -14.12 1.29 -15.78
C LYS A 131 -15.17 1.21 -14.68
N ARG A 132 -15.03 2.01 -13.63
CA ARG A 132 -16.00 2.17 -12.54
C ARG A 132 -16.41 0.84 -11.89
N PRO A 133 -15.48 0.11 -11.31
CA PRO A 133 -15.79 -1.19 -10.69
C PRO A 133 -16.82 -1.03 -9.57
N ASN A 134 -17.74 -1.99 -9.46
CA ASN A 134 -18.75 -2.01 -8.40
C ASN A 134 -18.95 -3.45 -7.88
N PRO A 135 -18.55 -3.78 -6.64
CA PRO A 135 -17.91 -2.87 -5.65
C PRO A 135 -16.59 -2.27 -6.12
N THR A 136 -16.16 -1.19 -5.48
CA THR A 136 -15.09 -0.29 -5.94
C THR A 136 -13.67 -0.86 -5.80
N TYR A 137 -13.48 -2.16 -6.02
CA TYR A 137 -12.21 -2.83 -5.82
C TYR A 137 -11.55 -3.27 -7.11
N ILE A 138 -10.21 -3.22 -7.09
CA ILE A 138 -9.33 -3.90 -8.04
C ILE A 138 -8.54 -4.92 -7.22
N LEU A 139 -8.68 -6.18 -7.58
CA LEU A 139 -8.19 -7.32 -6.80
C LEU A 139 -7.09 -8.03 -7.55
N PHE A 140 -6.08 -8.46 -6.82
CA PHE A 140 -4.92 -9.15 -7.41
C PHE A 140 -4.58 -10.41 -6.64
N LYS A 141 -4.07 -11.38 -7.38
CA LYS A 141 -3.45 -12.61 -6.91
C LYS A 141 -2.02 -12.67 -7.40
N TYR A 142 -1.09 -13.08 -6.54
CA TYR A 142 0.31 -13.30 -6.94
C TYR A 142 0.49 -14.74 -7.42
N GLU A 143 0.82 -14.90 -8.67
CA GLU A 143 0.98 -16.20 -9.31
C GLU A 143 2.07 -16.14 -10.39
N SER A 144 2.94 -17.17 -10.44
CA SER A 144 4.07 -17.22 -11.39
C SER A 144 4.98 -15.99 -11.33
N ALA A 145 5.26 -15.49 -10.10
CA ALA A 145 6.07 -14.30 -9.82
C ALA A 145 5.49 -12.96 -10.33
N GLU A 146 4.19 -12.92 -10.62
CA GLU A 146 3.50 -11.73 -11.13
C GLU A 146 2.19 -11.47 -10.38
N TRP A 147 1.79 -10.20 -10.29
CA TRP A 147 0.47 -9.81 -9.81
C TRP A 147 -0.52 -9.84 -10.97
N LYS A 148 -1.52 -10.72 -10.88
CA LYS A 148 -2.59 -10.84 -11.89
C LYS A 148 -3.89 -10.29 -11.31
N GLN A 149 -4.55 -9.42 -12.06
CA GLN A 149 -5.89 -8.96 -11.70
C GLN A 149 -6.87 -10.15 -11.76
N ILE A 150 -7.73 -10.24 -10.76
CA ILE A 150 -8.77 -11.28 -10.65
C ILE A 150 -10.14 -10.67 -10.38
N PRO A 151 -11.23 -11.32 -10.76
CA PRO A 151 -12.58 -10.90 -10.38
C PRO A 151 -12.86 -11.17 -8.90
N LEU A 152 -13.87 -10.48 -8.35
CA LEU A 152 -14.29 -10.63 -6.95
C LEU A 152 -14.68 -12.08 -6.59
N THR A 153 -15.19 -12.84 -7.56
CA THR A 153 -15.57 -14.25 -7.39
C THR A 153 -14.40 -15.18 -7.12
N GLU A 154 -13.19 -14.80 -7.54
CA GLU A 154 -11.94 -15.55 -7.27
C GLU A 154 -11.22 -15.06 -6.01
N PHE A 155 -11.62 -13.91 -5.46
CA PHE A 155 -11.00 -13.37 -4.27
C PHE A 155 -11.51 -14.10 -3.02
N PRO A 156 -10.63 -14.68 -2.17
CA PRO A 156 -11.04 -15.51 -1.03
C PRO A 156 -12.00 -14.78 -0.09
N VAL A 157 -13.06 -15.49 0.35
CA VAL A 157 -14.14 -14.90 1.17
C VAL A 157 -13.70 -14.55 2.59
N GLU A 158 -12.71 -15.27 3.10
CA GLU A 158 -12.06 -15.00 4.38
C GLU A 158 -11.32 -13.66 4.42
N LEU A 159 -10.92 -13.14 3.27
CA LEU A 159 -10.24 -11.85 3.12
C LEU A 159 -11.26 -10.72 3.04
N ASN A 160 -11.75 -10.28 4.20
CA ASN A 160 -12.87 -9.36 4.27
C ASN A 160 -12.62 -8.09 5.09
N LYS A 161 -11.46 -7.94 5.72
CA LYS A 161 -11.14 -6.77 6.56
C LYS A 161 -9.86 -6.09 6.11
N THR A 162 -9.90 -4.76 6.01
CA THR A 162 -8.71 -3.93 5.80
C THR A 162 -7.73 -4.13 6.94
N ASN A 163 -6.47 -4.46 6.62
CA ASN A 163 -5.43 -4.81 7.58
C ASN A 163 -4.10 -4.06 7.39
N VAL A 164 -4.10 -3.05 6.53
CA VAL A 164 -2.96 -2.15 6.27
C VAL A 164 -3.38 -0.70 6.48
N ILE A 165 -2.44 0.23 6.68
CA ILE A 165 -2.75 1.66 6.67
C ILE A 165 -3.21 2.04 5.27
N VAL A 166 -4.45 2.54 5.16
CA VAL A 166 -5.01 3.00 3.88
C VAL A 166 -4.47 4.37 3.53
N GLY A 167 -3.84 4.45 2.36
CA GLY A 167 -3.18 5.66 1.92
C GLY A 167 -1.89 5.97 2.68
N ARG A 168 -1.54 7.24 2.72
CA ARG A 168 -0.32 7.76 3.34
C ARG A 168 -0.66 8.44 4.67
N PRO A 169 0.04 8.11 5.78
CA PRO A 169 -0.11 8.88 7.01
C PRO A 169 0.36 10.33 6.79
N PRO A 170 -0.29 11.33 7.42
CA PRO A 170 0.25 12.68 7.50
C PRO A 170 1.67 12.68 8.08
N SER A 171 2.52 13.59 7.61
CA SER A 171 3.95 13.60 7.97
C SER A 171 4.20 13.82 9.48
N ASP A 172 3.33 14.56 10.14
CA ASP A 172 3.36 14.80 11.61
C ASP A 172 2.91 13.59 12.44
N LEU A 173 2.21 12.63 11.82
CA LEU A 173 1.76 11.38 12.42
C LEU A 173 2.54 10.16 11.93
N LEU A 174 3.58 10.37 11.12
CA LEU A 174 4.42 9.30 10.60
C LEU A 174 5.28 8.72 11.73
N LYS A 175 5.18 7.40 11.89
CA LYS A 175 6.06 6.60 12.76
C LYS A 175 6.93 5.70 11.89
N PRO A 176 8.16 5.35 12.32
CA PRO A 176 8.99 4.38 11.58
C PRO A 176 8.38 2.97 11.57
N PHE A 177 7.53 2.66 12.56
CA PHE A 177 6.85 1.39 12.71
C PHE A 177 5.46 1.57 13.31
N PHE A 178 4.46 0.93 12.67
CA PHE A 178 3.07 0.88 13.14
C PHE A 178 2.71 -0.55 13.53
N LYS A 179 2.16 -0.71 14.73
CA LYS A 179 1.61 -2.00 15.19
C LYS A 179 0.19 -2.21 14.68
N VAL A 180 -0.33 -3.43 14.76
CA VAL A 180 -1.73 -3.75 14.41
C VAL A 180 -2.72 -2.78 15.05
N ALA A 181 -2.52 -2.41 16.31
CA ALA A 181 -3.39 -1.45 16.99
C ALA A 181 -3.36 -0.07 16.34
N ASP A 182 -2.18 0.42 15.95
CA ASP A 182 -2.04 1.70 15.25
C ASP A 182 -2.75 1.66 13.88
N VAL A 183 -2.65 0.54 13.15
CA VAL A 183 -3.34 0.34 11.86
C VAL A 183 -4.86 0.40 12.05
N HIS A 184 -5.39 -0.29 13.06
CA HIS A 184 -6.83 -0.27 13.37
C HIS A 184 -7.31 1.13 13.76
N GLU A 185 -6.57 1.84 14.60
CA GLU A 185 -6.88 3.21 15.01
C GLU A 185 -6.95 4.16 13.82
N ARG A 186 -5.96 4.10 12.92
CA ARG A 186 -5.93 4.95 11.72
C ARG A 186 -7.07 4.66 10.77
N ASN A 187 -7.46 3.41 10.63
CA ASN A 187 -8.53 2.98 9.75
C ASN A 187 -9.93 3.14 10.37
N TYR A 188 -10.03 3.62 11.62
CA TYR A 188 -11.31 3.70 12.33
C TYR A 188 -12.36 4.56 11.61
N TYR A 189 -11.95 5.66 10.99
CA TYR A 189 -12.85 6.60 10.31
C TYR A 189 -13.07 6.32 8.83
N LEU A 190 -12.53 5.23 8.29
CA LEU A 190 -12.80 4.85 6.90
C LEU A 190 -14.30 4.58 6.70
N GLN A 191 -14.76 4.82 5.47
CA GLN A 191 -16.12 4.42 5.05
C GLN A 191 -16.25 2.88 5.08
N PRO A 192 -17.48 2.34 5.25
CA PRO A 192 -17.69 0.88 5.36
C PRO A 192 -17.05 0.09 4.22
N GLU A 193 -17.16 0.57 2.98
CA GLU A 193 -16.58 -0.06 1.80
C GLU A 193 -15.04 -0.08 1.78
N TYR A 194 -14.39 0.69 2.65
CA TYR A 194 -12.92 0.68 2.81
C TYR A 194 -12.47 -0.02 4.09
N LYS A 195 -13.39 -0.34 5.01
CA LYS A 195 -13.13 -1.17 6.19
C LYS A 195 -13.31 -2.65 5.93
N THR A 196 -14.30 -2.95 5.09
CA THR A 196 -14.73 -4.32 4.81
C THR A 196 -14.84 -4.52 3.31
N ILE A 197 -14.29 -5.61 2.80
CA ILE A 197 -14.42 -5.98 1.39
C ILE A 197 -15.85 -6.46 1.15
N LEU A 198 -16.66 -5.61 0.56
CA LEU A 198 -18.04 -5.90 0.21
C LEU A 198 -18.11 -6.94 -0.91
N ARG A 199 -19.12 -7.80 -0.86
CA ARG A 199 -19.38 -8.79 -1.91
C ARG A 199 -20.54 -8.40 -2.82
N GLU A 200 -21.39 -7.48 -2.35
CA GLU A 200 -22.51 -6.94 -3.11
C GLU A 200 -22.19 -5.56 -3.68
N PRO A 201 -22.75 -5.23 -4.84
CA PRO A 201 -22.60 -3.91 -5.43
C PRO A 201 -23.11 -2.80 -4.50
N LEU A 202 -22.45 -1.66 -4.55
CA LEU A 202 -22.93 -0.44 -3.91
C LEU A 202 -24.15 0.13 -4.70
N PRO A 203 -25.10 0.77 -4.00
CA PRO A 203 -26.19 1.48 -4.66
C PRO A 203 -25.69 2.54 -5.64
N LYS A 204 -26.43 2.75 -6.73
CA LYS A 204 -26.05 3.70 -7.79
C LYS A 204 -25.82 5.11 -7.24
N GLU A 205 -26.70 5.57 -6.35
CA GLU A 205 -26.61 6.90 -5.73
C GLU A 205 -25.35 7.04 -4.87
N ARG A 206 -24.85 5.94 -4.29
CA ARG A 206 -23.58 5.92 -3.55
C ARG A 206 -22.40 6.10 -4.50
N ILE A 207 -22.39 5.36 -5.61
CA ILE A 207 -21.36 5.47 -6.65
C ILE A 207 -21.32 6.87 -7.26
N GLU A 208 -22.48 7.44 -7.60
CA GLU A 208 -22.57 8.78 -8.17
C GLU A 208 -22.05 9.87 -7.23
N ARG A 209 -22.35 9.75 -5.93
CA ARG A 209 -21.80 10.66 -4.92
C ARG A 209 -20.30 10.51 -4.69
N MET A 210 -19.75 9.31 -4.89
CA MET A 210 -18.32 9.07 -4.80
C MET A 210 -17.57 9.69 -5.96
N CYS A 211 -18.10 9.52 -7.16
CA CYS A 211 -17.45 9.98 -8.37
C CYS A 211 -18.42 10.08 -9.56
N GLU A 212 -18.48 11.24 -10.17
CA GLU A 212 -19.17 11.45 -11.43
C GLU A 212 -18.52 10.64 -12.56
N GLU A 213 -19.35 10.18 -13.51
CA GLU A 213 -18.85 9.56 -14.71
C GLU A 213 -18.05 10.56 -15.56
N ARG A 214 -16.91 10.12 -16.05
CA ARG A 214 -16.08 10.90 -16.96
C ARG A 214 -15.66 10.06 -18.16
N VAL A 215 -15.50 10.71 -19.29
CA VAL A 215 -15.04 10.11 -20.55
C VAL A 215 -13.74 10.75 -21.00
N LEU A 216 -12.85 9.96 -21.57
CA LEU A 216 -11.63 10.48 -22.15
C LEU A 216 -11.95 11.08 -23.52
N TYR A 217 -11.71 12.38 -23.68
CA TYR A 217 -11.88 13.10 -24.93
C TYR A 217 -10.60 13.84 -25.30
N LYS A 218 -9.94 13.38 -26.35
CA LYS A 218 -8.70 13.98 -26.86
C LYS A 218 -7.65 14.26 -25.78
N GLY A 219 -7.41 13.27 -24.91
CA GLY A 219 -6.43 13.36 -23.83
C GLY A 219 -6.89 14.04 -22.54
N SER A 220 -8.15 14.49 -22.46
CA SER A 220 -8.72 15.11 -21.26
C SER A 220 -9.94 14.35 -20.75
N TRP A 221 -10.03 14.18 -19.42
CA TRP A 221 -11.17 13.55 -18.76
C TRP A 221 -12.27 14.59 -18.49
N ILE A 222 -13.40 14.50 -19.21
CA ILE A 222 -14.53 15.44 -19.14
C ILE A 222 -15.82 14.70 -18.80
N LEU A 223 -16.87 15.46 -18.44
CA LEU A 223 -18.20 14.88 -18.31
C LEU A 223 -18.70 14.37 -19.67
N PRO A 224 -19.51 13.29 -19.72
CA PRO A 224 -20.00 12.71 -20.99
C PRO A 224 -20.70 13.72 -21.90
N ASN A 225 -21.48 14.62 -21.31
CA ASN A 225 -22.30 15.61 -22.01
C ASN A 225 -21.85 17.05 -21.72
N ASP A 226 -20.54 17.33 -21.83
CA ASP A 226 -19.99 18.68 -21.65
C ASP A 226 -19.58 19.30 -23.00
N PRO A 227 -20.50 20.02 -23.68
CA PRO A 227 -20.23 20.65 -24.98
C PRO A 227 -19.21 21.80 -24.85
N ILE A 228 -19.13 22.45 -23.68
CA ILE A 228 -18.24 23.58 -23.46
C ILE A 228 -16.80 23.08 -23.37
N ALA A 229 -16.55 22.05 -22.54
CA ALA A 229 -15.23 21.42 -22.43
C ALA A 229 -14.79 20.87 -23.79
N ARG A 230 -15.65 20.19 -24.55
CA ARG A 230 -15.33 19.68 -25.89
C ARG A 230 -14.90 20.80 -26.84
N LYS A 231 -15.69 21.88 -26.90
CA LYS A 231 -15.38 23.04 -27.75
C LYS A 231 -14.04 23.68 -27.38
N PHE A 232 -13.77 23.83 -26.10
CA PHE A 232 -12.50 24.39 -25.62
C PHE A 232 -11.29 23.54 -26.01
N ILE A 233 -11.37 22.22 -25.82
CA ILE A 233 -10.32 21.26 -26.21
C ILE A 233 -10.10 21.28 -27.72
N ASP A 234 -11.19 21.32 -28.51
CA ASP A 234 -11.11 21.39 -29.98
C ASP A 234 -10.44 22.67 -30.48
N GLN A 235 -10.61 23.79 -29.78
CA GLN A 235 -9.94 25.05 -30.09
C GLN A 235 -8.43 25.02 -29.76
N GLN A 236 -8.04 24.42 -28.64
CA GLN A 236 -6.63 24.33 -28.26
C GLN A 236 -5.81 23.44 -29.21
N GLN A 237 -6.41 22.42 -29.82
CA GLN A 237 -5.71 21.54 -30.76
C GLN A 237 -5.56 22.13 -32.19
N LYS A 238 -6.16 23.28 -32.46
CA LYS A 238 -6.06 23.98 -33.75
C LYS A 238 -4.94 25.05 -33.78
N GLN A 239 -4.31 25.30 -32.63
CA GLN A 239 -3.15 26.19 -32.44
C GLN A 239 -1.86 25.38 -32.42
#